data_ff6bd91e1a2681168425d54776fbfb22
#
_entry.id   ff6bd91e1a2681168425d54776fbfb22
#
_cell.length_a   1.000
_cell.length_b   1.000
_cell.length_c   1.000
_cell.angle_alpha   90.00
_cell.angle_beta   90.00
_cell.angle_gamma   90.00
#
_symmetry.space_group_name_H-M   'P 1'
#
loop_
_entity.id
_entity.type
_entity.pdbx_description
1 polymer ?
#
loop_
_entity_poly.entity_id
_entity_poly.type
_entity_poly.pdbx_seq_one_letter_code
_entity_poly.pdbx_strand_id
1 'polypeptide(L)'
;MSNIKEIIESGKAFLGIEFGSTRIKAVLIDEEHNPIASGSHTWENRYENGLWTYSLDDIWTGLQDSYRDMAENVQKEYGVTIKKLGAIGFSAMMHGYMAFDKEGKLLAPFQTWRNSNTGKASEVLVDLFRYNIPLRWSIAHLYQCILDKEEHVKDIAFMTTLAGYIHWQMTGEKVLGVGDASGMFPIDMNTKDYDEEMIQKFDKLIEGENYPWKVKEILPKVLVAGDAAGILTEEGAKKLDPTGNLEAGIPLCPPEGDAGTGMVATNSVAQRTSNISAGTSFFSMVVLEKPLKDLHTEIDMVTTPDGSLVAMVHSNNGTTDLNAWVNLFKEFADSIGADVDMNQMYGTLYNKALEGDADCGGILSYGNYAGEPITNVEKGRPMVVRTPETKFTLANFMRSHLYTALGVIKVGMDILTKDEGVEIDTVLGHGGLFKTKGVGQKVLADAINTPVVVMETAGEGGPWGMAILAEYMVKRAEGEKLGDYLKNKVFGSNAGSRIDPDPEGVAGYEAFMETYKKGLDVERRACADL
;
A
#
# COMPACT_ATOMS: atom_id res chain seq x y z
N MET A 1 -31.52 7.60 -11.02
CA MET A 1 -31.28 9.03 -10.76
C MET A 1 -32.09 9.59 -9.59
N SER A 2 -33.39 9.34 -9.46
CA SER A 2 -34.20 9.82 -8.31
C SER A 2 -33.71 9.28 -6.95
N ASN A 3 -33.23 8.05 -6.90
CA ASN A 3 -32.75 7.41 -5.67
C ASN A 3 -31.44 8.03 -5.17
N ILE A 4 -30.45 8.27 -6.05
CA ILE A 4 -29.13 8.83 -5.65
C ILE A 4 -29.28 10.25 -5.11
N LYS A 5 -30.11 11.08 -5.73
CA LYS A 5 -30.42 12.42 -5.23
C LYS A 5 -30.93 12.38 -3.78
N GLU A 6 -31.87 11.49 -3.49
CA GLU A 6 -32.45 11.32 -2.15
C GLU A 6 -31.41 10.82 -1.13
N ILE A 7 -30.53 9.90 -1.54
CA ILE A 7 -29.42 9.41 -0.70
C ILE A 7 -28.52 10.57 -0.26
N ILE A 8 -28.11 11.44 -1.21
CA ILE A 8 -27.25 12.58 -0.91
C ILE A 8 -27.97 13.60 -0.03
N GLU A 9 -29.22 13.99 -0.38
CA GLU A 9 -30.01 14.98 0.36
C GLU A 9 -30.32 14.51 1.80
N SER A 10 -30.49 13.20 2.02
CA SER A 10 -30.72 12.62 3.34
C SER A 10 -29.44 12.37 4.15
N GLY A 11 -28.24 12.64 3.60
CA GLY A 11 -26.97 12.43 4.27
C GLY A 11 -26.61 10.95 4.48
N LYS A 12 -27.01 10.08 3.54
CA LYS A 12 -26.75 8.64 3.60
C LYS A 12 -25.57 8.18 2.74
N ALA A 13 -24.94 9.11 2.02
CA ALA A 13 -23.71 8.85 1.27
C ALA A 13 -22.48 8.89 2.19
N PHE A 14 -21.43 8.12 1.85
CA PHE A 14 -20.19 8.02 2.61
C PHE A 14 -19.02 8.53 1.77
N LEU A 15 -18.11 9.28 2.41
CA LEU A 15 -16.99 9.93 1.76
C LEU A 15 -15.66 9.35 2.24
N GLY A 16 -14.82 8.91 1.30
CA GLY A 16 -13.41 8.61 1.54
C GLY A 16 -12.52 9.58 0.76
N ILE A 17 -11.50 10.12 1.44
CA ILE A 17 -10.47 10.96 0.81
C ILE A 17 -9.10 10.38 1.10
N GLU A 18 -8.32 10.15 0.03
CA GLU A 18 -6.98 9.60 0.12
C GLU A 18 -5.93 10.57 -0.43
N PHE A 19 -4.88 10.77 0.36
CA PHE A 19 -3.70 11.53 -0.01
C PHE A 19 -2.62 10.56 -0.55
N GLY A 20 -2.74 10.21 -1.83
CA GLY A 20 -1.70 9.44 -2.51
C GLY A 20 -0.49 10.29 -2.90
N SER A 21 0.64 9.68 -3.23
CA SER A 21 1.91 10.39 -3.49
C SER A 21 1.88 11.36 -4.67
N THR A 22 0.98 11.18 -5.63
CA THR A 22 0.87 12.04 -6.84
C THR A 22 -0.51 12.64 -7.02
N ARG A 23 -1.49 12.17 -6.25
CA ARG A 23 -2.89 12.60 -6.38
C ARG A 23 -3.61 12.48 -5.06
N ILE A 24 -4.39 13.49 -4.72
CA ILE A 24 -5.41 13.43 -3.68
C ILE A 24 -6.73 13.11 -4.39
N LYS A 25 -7.46 12.11 -3.90
CA LYS A 25 -8.72 11.67 -4.51
C LYS A 25 -9.82 11.55 -3.47
N ALA A 26 -10.97 12.15 -3.76
CA ALA A 26 -12.22 12.00 -3.00
C ALA A 26 -13.18 11.06 -3.76
N VAL A 27 -13.80 10.13 -3.05
CA VAL A 27 -14.81 9.21 -3.59
C VAL A 27 -16.02 9.21 -2.68
N LEU A 28 -17.17 9.48 -3.24
CA LEU A 28 -18.48 9.42 -2.59
C LEU A 28 -19.18 8.14 -3.02
N ILE A 29 -19.68 7.35 -2.06
CA ILE A 29 -20.40 6.10 -2.32
C ILE A 29 -21.83 6.15 -1.77
N ASP A 30 -22.72 5.34 -2.36
CA ASP A 30 -24.05 5.07 -1.84
C ASP A 30 -24.08 3.94 -0.80
N GLU A 31 -25.26 3.59 -0.31
CA GLU A 31 -25.47 2.50 0.67
C GLU A 31 -25.28 1.09 0.08
N GLU A 32 -25.18 0.95 -1.25
CA GLU A 32 -24.84 -0.27 -1.98
C GLU A 32 -23.37 -0.32 -2.42
N HIS A 33 -22.54 0.58 -1.86
CA HIS A 33 -21.10 0.69 -2.11
C HIS A 33 -20.70 1.16 -3.52
N ASN A 34 -21.65 1.61 -4.33
CA ASN A 34 -21.35 2.11 -5.66
C ASN A 34 -20.76 3.52 -5.58
N PRO A 35 -19.65 3.80 -6.31
CA PRO A 35 -19.17 5.16 -6.48
C PRO A 35 -20.21 6.02 -7.19
N ILE A 36 -20.66 7.10 -6.57
CA ILE A 36 -21.64 8.04 -7.14
C ILE A 36 -21.00 9.34 -7.63
N ALA A 37 -19.87 9.71 -7.07
CA ALA A 37 -19.05 10.82 -7.56
C ALA A 37 -17.61 10.67 -7.10
N SER A 38 -16.70 11.27 -7.84
CA SER A 38 -15.30 11.41 -7.43
C SER A 38 -14.75 12.78 -7.82
N GLY A 39 -13.69 13.19 -7.14
CA GLY A 39 -12.93 14.38 -7.46
C GLY A 39 -11.46 14.16 -7.15
N SER A 40 -10.58 14.97 -7.74
CA SER A 40 -9.14 14.78 -7.55
C SER A 40 -8.34 16.06 -7.69
N HIS A 41 -7.16 16.05 -7.06
CA HIS A 41 -6.13 17.06 -7.21
C HIS A 41 -4.79 16.38 -7.44
N THR A 42 -4.06 16.81 -8.48
CA THR A 42 -2.71 16.32 -8.76
C THR A 42 -1.70 17.20 -8.06
N TRP A 43 -0.77 16.60 -7.32
CA TRP A 43 0.29 17.30 -6.60
C TRP A 43 1.62 16.56 -6.73
N GLU A 44 2.71 17.18 -6.26
CA GLU A 44 4.05 16.61 -6.38
C GLU A 44 4.77 16.59 -5.03
N ASN A 45 5.45 15.47 -4.76
CA ASN A 45 6.39 15.37 -3.65
C ASN A 45 7.66 16.14 -4.02
N ARG A 46 7.98 17.20 -3.26
CA ARG A 46 9.11 18.10 -3.52
C ARG A 46 10.36 17.61 -2.79
N TYR A 47 11.50 17.78 -3.43
CA TYR A 47 12.78 17.57 -2.78
C TYR A 47 13.38 18.92 -2.40
N GLU A 48 13.30 19.28 -1.13
CA GLU A 48 13.72 20.58 -0.60
C GLU A 48 14.70 20.38 0.57
N ASN A 49 15.82 21.07 0.52
CA ASN A 49 16.86 21.02 1.58
C ASN A 49 17.30 19.58 1.95
N GLY A 50 17.34 18.67 0.99
CA GLY A 50 17.74 17.29 1.22
C GLY A 50 16.62 16.37 1.69
N LEU A 51 15.37 16.83 1.75
CA LEU A 51 14.20 16.09 2.22
C LEU A 51 13.08 16.05 1.17
N TRP A 52 12.42 14.91 1.07
CA TRP A 52 11.17 14.76 0.35
C TRP A 52 10.02 15.23 1.25
N THR A 53 9.27 16.22 0.80
CA THR A 53 8.25 16.90 1.60
C THR A 53 7.04 17.35 0.79
N TYR A 54 5.98 17.71 1.48
CA TYR A 54 4.85 18.52 1.01
C TYR A 54 4.66 19.69 1.97
N SER A 55 4.31 20.88 1.47
CA SER A 55 3.96 21.99 2.34
C SER A 55 2.55 21.80 2.93
N LEU A 56 2.29 22.41 4.09
CA LEU A 56 0.93 22.41 4.65
C LEU A 56 -0.07 23.10 3.72
N ASP A 57 0.34 24.14 2.99
CA ASP A 57 -0.51 24.83 2.02
C ASP A 57 -0.90 23.93 0.84
N ASP A 58 0.03 23.10 0.34
CA ASP A 58 -0.29 22.12 -0.71
C ASP A 58 -1.27 21.06 -0.21
N ILE A 59 -1.10 20.59 1.04
CA ILE A 59 -2.00 19.62 1.67
C ILE A 59 -3.42 20.19 1.72
N TRP A 60 -3.58 21.42 2.23
CA TRP A 60 -4.90 22.04 2.35
C TRP A 60 -5.52 22.38 1.00
N THR A 61 -4.74 22.95 0.08
CA THR A 61 -5.21 23.24 -1.29
C THR A 61 -5.68 21.95 -1.97
N GLY A 62 -4.89 20.90 -1.90
CA GLY A 62 -5.23 19.63 -2.54
C GLY A 62 -6.46 18.95 -1.94
N LEU A 63 -6.63 19.00 -0.62
CA LEU A 63 -7.84 18.51 0.05
C LEU A 63 -9.09 19.25 -0.44
N GLN A 64 -9.05 20.60 -0.38
CA GLN A 64 -10.17 21.43 -0.78
C GLN A 64 -10.51 21.28 -2.26
N ASP A 65 -9.50 21.20 -3.13
CA ASP A 65 -9.71 21.00 -4.57
C ASP A 65 -10.32 19.64 -4.89
N SER A 66 -9.85 18.56 -4.26
CA SER A 66 -10.41 17.23 -4.48
C SER A 66 -11.85 17.10 -3.99
N TYR A 67 -12.18 17.70 -2.84
CA TYR A 67 -13.54 17.76 -2.34
C TYR A 67 -14.44 18.62 -3.25
N ARG A 68 -13.98 19.79 -3.65
CA ARG A 68 -14.72 20.71 -4.54
C ARG A 68 -15.02 20.04 -5.89
N ASP A 69 -14.04 19.43 -6.53
CA ASP A 69 -14.19 18.71 -7.80
C ASP A 69 -15.27 17.63 -7.68
N MET A 70 -15.25 16.83 -6.61
CA MET A 70 -16.27 15.82 -6.33
C MET A 70 -17.65 16.46 -6.11
N ALA A 71 -17.75 17.54 -5.32
CA ALA A 71 -19.01 18.22 -5.04
C ALA A 71 -19.61 18.89 -6.28
N GLU A 72 -18.78 19.45 -7.18
CA GLU A 72 -19.19 19.99 -8.47
C GLU A 72 -19.70 18.88 -9.40
N ASN A 73 -19.09 17.71 -9.40
CA ASN A 73 -19.57 16.55 -10.15
C ASN A 73 -20.93 16.06 -9.63
N VAL A 74 -21.15 16.03 -8.31
CA VAL A 74 -22.47 15.77 -7.70
C VAL A 74 -23.51 16.80 -8.14
N GLN A 75 -23.17 18.09 -8.09
CA GLN A 75 -24.09 19.15 -8.51
C GLN A 75 -24.44 19.06 -9.99
N LYS A 76 -23.46 18.76 -10.83
CA LYS A 76 -23.62 18.63 -12.28
C LYS A 76 -24.50 17.43 -12.65
N GLU A 77 -24.30 16.28 -12.01
CA GLU A 77 -24.95 15.03 -12.39
C GLU A 77 -26.33 14.87 -11.74
N TYR A 78 -26.45 15.25 -10.46
CA TYR A 78 -27.68 15.03 -9.68
C TYR A 78 -28.43 16.30 -9.30
N GLY A 79 -27.86 17.49 -9.52
CA GLY A 79 -28.47 18.78 -9.18
C GLY A 79 -28.61 19.00 -7.67
N VAL A 80 -27.69 18.44 -6.86
CA VAL A 80 -27.73 18.47 -5.39
C VAL A 80 -26.45 19.10 -4.84
N THR A 81 -26.59 19.92 -3.82
CA THR A 81 -25.48 20.41 -3.01
C THR A 81 -25.31 19.51 -1.78
N ILE A 82 -24.09 19.00 -1.55
CA ILE A 82 -23.79 18.16 -0.40
C ILE A 82 -23.82 19.03 0.87
N LYS A 83 -24.70 18.69 1.81
CA LYS A 83 -24.77 19.35 3.13
C LYS A 83 -24.45 18.39 4.27
N LYS A 84 -24.82 17.14 4.11
CA LYS A 84 -24.68 16.06 5.11
C LYS A 84 -24.13 14.81 4.47
N LEU A 85 -23.43 14.04 5.26
CA LEU A 85 -22.88 12.72 4.91
C LEU A 85 -23.15 11.74 6.05
N GLY A 86 -23.21 10.46 5.72
CA GLY A 86 -23.36 9.38 6.71
C GLY A 86 -22.11 9.25 7.59
N ALA A 87 -20.94 9.30 6.97
CA ALA A 87 -19.64 9.41 7.64
C ALA A 87 -18.57 9.84 6.64
N ILE A 88 -17.40 10.26 7.18
CA ILE A 88 -16.20 10.62 6.42
C ILE A 88 -15.02 9.79 6.93
N GLY A 89 -14.12 9.41 6.02
CA GLY A 89 -12.83 8.84 6.34
C GLY A 89 -11.70 9.48 5.55
N PHE A 90 -10.51 9.58 6.18
CA PHE A 90 -9.29 10.07 5.57
C PHE A 90 -8.23 9.00 5.58
N SER A 91 -7.57 8.81 4.45
CA SER A 91 -6.36 8.00 4.35
C SER A 91 -5.23 8.78 3.67
N ALA A 92 -4.01 8.34 3.90
CA ALA A 92 -2.85 8.93 3.28
C ALA A 92 -1.76 7.87 3.06
N MET A 93 -0.75 8.25 2.25
CA MET A 93 0.49 7.49 2.22
C MET A 93 1.00 7.25 3.64
N MET A 94 1.31 6.01 3.96
CA MET A 94 1.77 5.61 5.28
C MET A 94 3.12 6.22 5.65
N HIS A 95 3.46 6.13 6.93
CA HIS A 95 4.76 6.51 7.47
C HIS A 95 5.02 8.02 7.48
N GLY A 96 6.28 8.39 7.56
CA GLY A 96 6.70 9.78 7.59
C GLY A 96 6.76 10.36 9.00
N TYR A 97 7.12 11.63 9.09
CA TYR A 97 7.37 12.31 10.35
C TYR A 97 6.76 13.71 10.34
N MET A 98 5.77 13.91 11.19
CA MET A 98 5.14 15.20 11.48
C MET A 98 5.12 15.38 12.99
N ALA A 99 5.95 16.29 13.51
CA ALA A 99 6.06 16.59 14.94
C ALA A 99 5.56 17.98 15.25
N PHE A 100 4.75 18.10 16.29
CA PHE A 100 4.07 19.33 16.69
C PHE A 100 4.36 19.68 18.14
N ASP A 101 4.43 20.98 18.44
CA ASP A 101 4.48 21.48 19.80
C ASP A 101 3.09 21.47 20.47
N LYS A 102 3.02 21.93 21.72
CA LYS A 102 1.77 21.99 22.49
C LYS A 102 0.74 23.00 21.94
N GLU A 103 1.17 23.98 21.17
CA GLU A 103 0.33 24.93 20.46
C GLU A 103 -0.17 24.39 19.11
N GLY A 104 0.32 23.21 18.68
CA GLY A 104 -0.05 22.59 17.40
C GLY A 104 0.74 23.12 16.20
N LYS A 105 1.86 23.77 16.43
CA LYS A 105 2.75 24.23 15.37
C LYS A 105 3.68 23.10 14.93
N LEU A 106 3.81 22.91 13.62
CA LEU A 106 4.76 21.97 13.02
C LEU A 106 6.20 22.41 13.35
N LEU A 107 6.96 21.53 14.00
CA LEU A 107 8.30 21.81 14.53
C LEU A 107 9.42 21.60 13.51
N ALA A 108 9.21 20.72 12.54
CA ALA A 108 10.17 20.42 11.49
C ALA A 108 9.41 20.18 10.17
N PRO A 109 10.05 20.30 9.00
CA PRO A 109 9.41 19.99 7.72
C PRO A 109 8.83 18.55 7.73
N PHE A 110 7.66 18.37 7.13
CA PHE A 110 7.08 17.04 6.96
C PHE A 110 8.04 16.14 6.16
N GLN A 111 8.52 15.07 6.75
CA GLN A 111 9.33 14.07 6.05
C GLN A 111 8.43 12.93 5.59
N THR A 112 8.35 12.72 4.27
CA THR A 112 7.51 11.69 3.67
C THR A 112 8.18 10.31 3.72
N TRP A 113 7.44 9.25 3.39
CA TRP A 113 7.94 7.87 3.29
C TRP A 113 9.16 7.70 2.35
N ARG A 114 9.42 8.66 1.44
CA ARG A 114 10.56 8.62 0.52
C ARG A 114 11.89 8.96 1.19
N ASN A 115 11.87 9.51 2.40
CA ASN A 115 13.08 9.78 3.14
C ASN A 115 13.62 8.50 3.77
N SER A 116 14.89 8.22 3.49
CA SER A 116 15.60 7.02 3.95
C SER A 116 16.90 7.37 4.69
N ASN A 117 16.99 8.59 5.24
CA ASN A 117 18.16 9.11 5.95
C ASN A 117 18.27 8.64 7.40
N THR A 118 17.58 7.57 7.78
CA THR A 118 17.45 7.06 9.16
C THR A 118 18.22 5.76 9.41
N GLY A 119 19.26 5.48 8.61
CA GLY A 119 19.96 4.19 8.64
C GLY A 119 20.50 3.81 10.02
N LYS A 120 21.16 4.76 10.71
CA LYS A 120 21.71 4.53 12.07
C LYS A 120 20.60 4.26 13.09
N ALA A 121 19.52 5.02 13.03
CA ALA A 121 18.39 4.83 13.93
C ALA A 121 17.70 3.48 13.69
N SER A 122 17.46 3.12 12.45
CA SER A 122 16.88 1.83 12.08
C SER A 122 17.72 0.66 12.60
N GLU A 123 19.04 0.66 12.36
CA GLU A 123 19.95 -0.39 12.82
C GLU A 123 19.86 -0.60 14.35
N VAL A 124 19.92 0.47 15.13
CA VAL A 124 19.83 0.40 16.60
C VAL A 124 18.46 -0.11 17.05
N LEU A 125 17.37 0.37 16.43
CA LEU A 125 16.02 -0.01 16.81
C LEU A 125 15.69 -1.46 16.42
N VAL A 126 16.15 -1.94 15.27
CA VAL A 126 16.03 -3.34 14.85
C VAL A 126 16.69 -4.28 15.87
N ASP A 127 17.92 -3.95 16.28
CA ASP A 127 18.63 -4.75 17.28
C ASP A 127 17.94 -4.72 18.66
N LEU A 128 17.50 -3.54 19.09
CA LEU A 128 16.83 -3.33 20.38
C LEU A 128 15.48 -4.06 20.48
N PHE A 129 14.67 -3.93 19.43
CA PHE A 129 13.31 -4.48 19.42
C PHE A 129 13.26 -5.93 18.95
N ARG A 130 14.28 -6.41 18.24
CA ARG A 130 14.25 -7.69 17.51
C ARG A 130 13.05 -7.74 16.55
N TYR A 131 12.80 -6.61 15.90
CA TYR A 131 11.69 -6.35 15.00
C TYR A 131 12.17 -5.47 13.85
N ASN A 132 11.74 -5.73 12.60
CA ASN A 132 12.16 -4.91 11.48
C ASN A 132 11.59 -3.49 11.61
N ILE A 133 12.46 -2.49 11.59
CA ILE A 133 12.10 -1.06 11.61
C ILE A 133 12.61 -0.43 10.32
N PRO A 134 11.78 -0.37 9.28
CA PRO A 134 12.15 0.23 7.99
C PRO A 134 12.56 1.71 8.13
N LEU A 135 13.45 2.16 7.25
CA LEU A 135 14.02 3.51 7.28
C LEU A 135 12.96 4.63 7.26
N ARG A 136 11.81 4.37 6.66
CA ARG A 136 10.71 5.33 6.48
C ARG A 136 9.75 5.45 7.66
N TRP A 137 9.88 4.61 8.68
CA TRP A 137 8.97 4.61 9.83
C TRP A 137 9.15 5.84 10.72
N SER A 138 8.05 6.33 11.31
CA SER A 138 8.05 7.54 12.13
C SER A 138 9.00 7.44 13.33
N ILE A 139 9.09 6.26 13.98
CA ILE A 139 10.02 6.04 15.10
C ILE A 139 11.48 6.07 14.66
N ALA A 140 11.80 5.62 13.44
CA ALA A 140 13.15 5.71 12.90
C ALA A 140 13.55 7.18 12.67
N HIS A 141 12.62 7.99 12.14
CA HIS A 141 12.84 9.43 12.00
C HIS A 141 13.01 10.13 13.34
N LEU A 142 12.14 9.86 14.31
CA LEU A 142 12.27 10.43 15.66
C LEU A 142 13.63 10.10 16.27
N TYR A 143 14.02 8.82 16.22
CA TYR A 143 15.30 8.42 16.82
C TYR A 143 16.50 8.97 16.05
N GLN A 144 16.41 9.13 14.74
CA GLN A 144 17.46 9.80 13.96
C GLN A 144 17.60 11.26 14.36
N CYS A 145 16.51 12.01 14.54
CA CYS A 145 16.53 13.39 15.04
C CYS A 145 17.17 13.46 16.44
N ILE A 146 16.94 12.46 17.29
CA ILE A 146 17.60 12.36 18.62
C ILE A 146 19.11 12.15 18.46
N LEU A 147 19.54 11.23 17.59
CA LEU A 147 20.97 10.98 17.32
C LEU A 147 21.68 12.20 16.75
N ASP A 148 20.99 12.96 15.89
CA ASP A 148 21.51 14.17 15.25
C ASP A 148 21.40 15.42 16.17
N LYS A 149 20.84 15.25 17.39
CA LYS A 149 20.68 16.32 18.39
C LYS A 149 19.85 17.49 17.89
N GLU A 150 18.81 17.24 17.11
CA GLU A 150 17.93 18.28 16.60
C GLU A 150 17.17 18.98 17.73
N GLU A 151 17.22 20.31 17.75
CA GLU A 151 16.70 21.13 18.87
C GLU A 151 15.20 20.97 19.09
N HIS A 152 14.43 20.71 18.03
CA HIS A 152 12.97 20.62 18.09
C HIS A 152 12.45 19.42 18.90
N VAL A 153 13.28 18.36 19.05
CA VAL A 153 12.87 17.09 19.69
C VAL A 153 12.36 17.29 21.12
N LYS A 154 12.98 18.19 21.88
CA LYS A 154 12.58 18.49 23.27
C LYS A 154 11.19 19.14 23.38
N ASP A 155 10.74 19.80 22.31
CA ASP A 155 9.49 20.57 22.29
C ASP A 155 8.31 19.76 21.68
N ILE A 156 8.54 18.49 21.32
CA ILE A 156 7.49 17.62 20.77
C ILE A 156 6.42 17.37 21.84
N ALA A 157 5.17 17.67 21.50
CA ALA A 157 3.99 17.35 22.29
C ALA A 157 3.04 16.38 21.57
N PHE A 158 3.22 16.24 20.26
CA PHE A 158 2.43 15.30 19.45
C PHE A 158 3.18 14.97 18.16
N MET A 159 3.18 13.69 17.78
CA MET A 159 3.73 13.20 16.53
C MET A 159 2.69 12.33 15.83
N THR A 160 2.53 12.48 14.52
CA THR A 160 1.55 11.72 13.74
C THR A 160 1.96 11.61 12.27
N THR A 161 1.15 10.88 11.51
CA THR A 161 1.21 10.78 10.04
C THR A 161 0.36 11.86 9.38
N LEU A 162 0.39 11.91 8.04
CA LEU A 162 -0.45 12.84 7.29
C LEU A 162 -1.95 12.57 7.51
N ALA A 163 -2.39 11.30 7.50
CA ALA A 163 -3.79 10.96 7.76
C ALA A 163 -4.24 11.40 9.15
N GLY A 164 -3.43 11.14 10.17
CA GLY A 164 -3.69 11.58 11.54
C GLY A 164 -3.70 13.10 11.70
N TYR A 165 -2.82 13.82 10.99
CA TYR A 165 -2.82 15.29 10.98
C TYR A 165 -4.13 15.86 10.41
N ILE A 166 -4.56 15.38 9.26
CA ILE A 166 -5.83 15.83 8.64
C ILE A 166 -7.00 15.53 9.55
N HIS A 167 -7.08 14.31 10.07
CA HIS A 167 -8.15 13.91 10.99
C HIS A 167 -8.22 14.80 12.24
N TRP A 168 -7.07 15.05 12.88
CA TRP A 168 -6.98 15.94 14.03
C TRP A 168 -7.48 17.34 13.71
N GLN A 169 -7.13 17.89 12.56
CA GLN A 169 -7.60 19.21 12.14
C GLN A 169 -9.11 19.27 11.83
N MET A 170 -9.72 18.13 11.47
CA MET A 170 -11.16 18.04 11.19
C MET A 170 -11.99 17.87 12.47
N THR A 171 -11.46 17.12 13.45
CA THR A 171 -12.23 16.67 14.62
C THR A 171 -11.75 17.24 15.95
N GLY A 172 -10.49 17.67 16.03
CA GLY A 172 -9.80 17.97 17.29
C GLY A 172 -9.23 16.72 17.99
N GLU A 173 -9.54 15.50 17.53
CA GLU A 173 -9.11 14.24 18.14
C GLU A 173 -7.75 13.81 17.61
N LYS A 174 -6.82 13.47 18.52
CA LYS A 174 -5.47 13.01 18.23
C LYS A 174 -5.44 11.47 18.21
N VAL A 175 -6.06 10.89 17.20
CA VAL A 175 -6.22 9.44 17.02
C VAL A 175 -5.66 8.98 15.69
N LEU A 176 -5.40 7.68 15.57
CA LEU A 176 -4.94 7.06 14.33
C LEU A 176 -5.50 5.63 14.22
N GLY A 177 -5.86 5.20 13.04
CA GLY A 177 -6.22 3.83 12.78
C GLY A 177 -5.01 2.91 12.97
N VAL A 178 -5.26 1.71 13.45
CA VAL A 178 -4.20 0.75 13.80
C VAL A 178 -3.33 0.39 12.59
N GLY A 179 -3.91 0.38 11.39
CA GLY A 179 -3.19 0.13 10.14
C GLY A 179 -2.10 1.17 9.91
N ASP A 180 -2.43 2.44 10.01
CA ASP A 180 -1.46 3.53 9.84
C ASP A 180 -0.52 3.67 11.06
N ALA A 181 -1.02 3.47 12.28
CA ALA A 181 -0.23 3.47 13.50
C ALA A 181 0.89 2.42 13.48
N SER A 182 0.65 1.27 12.85
CA SER A 182 1.64 0.20 12.67
C SER A 182 2.85 0.63 11.84
N GLY A 183 2.73 1.67 11.03
CA GLY A 183 3.83 2.30 10.30
C GLY A 183 4.55 3.40 11.08
N MET A 184 4.06 3.76 12.27
CA MET A 184 4.73 4.68 13.19
C MET A 184 5.59 3.95 14.22
N PHE A 185 5.01 2.93 14.84
CA PHE A 185 5.61 2.13 15.90
C PHE A 185 5.03 0.71 15.88
N PRO A 186 5.77 -0.35 16.31
CA PRO A 186 5.25 -1.72 16.34
C PRO A 186 3.96 -1.87 17.13
N ILE A 187 3.03 -2.66 16.60
CA ILE A 187 1.73 -2.98 17.20
C ILE A 187 1.73 -4.41 17.76
N ASP A 188 1.21 -4.57 18.95
CA ASP A 188 0.84 -5.89 19.49
C ASP A 188 -0.56 -6.28 18.96
N MET A 189 -0.62 -7.37 18.20
CA MET A 189 -1.87 -7.86 17.60
C MET A 189 -2.94 -8.27 18.61
N ASN A 190 -2.58 -8.57 19.86
CA ASN A 190 -3.53 -9.00 20.89
C ASN A 190 -4.24 -7.80 21.51
N THR A 191 -3.48 -6.74 21.82
CA THR A 191 -4.03 -5.50 22.38
C THR A 191 -4.51 -4.54 21.30
N LYS A 192 -4.01 -4.69 20.06
CA LYS A 192 -4.24 -3.78 18.93
C LYS A 192 -3.82 -2.33 19.24
N ASP A 193 -2.81 -2.19 20.05
CA ASP A 193 -2.18 -0.93 20.47
C ASP A 193 -0.66 -1.10 20.32
N TYR A 194 0.08 -0.02 20.50
CA TYR A 194 1.54 -0.04 20.49
C TYR A 194 2.09 -1.10 21.44
N ASP A 195 3.13 -1.82 21.00
CA ASP A 195 3.78 -2.84 21.81
C ASP A 195 4.42 -2.21 23.06
N GLU A 196 3.88 -2.53 24.22
CA GLU A 196 4.25 -1.91 25.48
C GLU A 196 5.69 -2.25 25.91
N GLU A 197 6.19 -3.45 25.56
CA GLU A 197 7.58 -3.82 25.85
C GLU A 197 8.54 -2.98 25.00
N MET A 198 8.22 -2.76 23.75
CA MET A 198 9.03 -1.92 22.85
C MET A 198 8.95 -0.44 23.23
N ILE A 199 7.80 0.05 23.67
CA ILE A 199 7.64 1.39 24.26
C ILE A 199 8.62 1.58 25.44
N GLN A 200 8.65 0.64 26.39
CA GLN A 200 9.54 0.72 27.56
C GLN A 200 11.01 0.62 27.16
N LYS A 201 11.36 -0.23 26.20
CA LYS A 201 12.72 -0.32 25.66
C LYS A 201 13.18 0.99 25.02
N PHE A 202 12.30 1.64 24.24
CA PHE A 202 12.62 2.92 23.62
C PHE A 202 12.78 4.04 24.65
N ASP A 203 11.86 4.16 25.59
CA ASP A 203 11.96 5.17 26.66
C ASP A 203 13.25 5.00 27.49
N LYS A 204 13.66 3.76 27.75
CA LYS A 204 14.93 3.46 28.42
C LYS A 204 16.15 3.84 27.55
N LEU A 205 16.07 3.60 26.24
CA LEU A 205 17.15 3.96 25.30
C LEU A 205 17.47 5.46 25.33
N ILE A 206 16.42 6.29 25.43
CA ILE A 206 16.55 7.75 25.40
C ILE A 206 16.57 8.40 26.79
N GLU A 207 16.56 7.63 27.89
CA GLU A 207 16.48 8.15 29.27
C GLU A 207 17.55 9.21 29.57
N GLY A 208 18.75 9.04 29.03
CA GLY A 208 19.86 9.98 29.22
C GLY A 208 19.68 11.37 28.59
N GLU A 209 18.76 11.50 27.64
CA GLU A 209 18.47 12.79 26.98
C GLU A 209 17.57 13.71 27.82
N ASN A 210 16.86 13.16 28.83
CA ASN A 210 15.99 13.89 29.77
C ASN A 210 14.89 14.72 29.07
N TYR A 211 14.26 14.17 28.01
CA TYR A 211 13.11 14.81 27.38
C TYR A 211 11.91 14.91 28.34
N PRO A 212 11.07 15.97 28.21
CA PRO A 212 9.90 16.16 29.09
C PRO A 212 8.73 15.22 28.78
N TRP A 213 8.87 14.34 27.79
CA TRP A 213 7.85 13.42 27.31
C TRP A 213 8.34 11.98 27.30
N LYS A 214 7.40 11.05 27.30
CA LYS A 214 7.58 9.62 26.98
C LYS A 214 7.01 9.34 25.60
N VAL A 215 7.57 8.33 24.89
CA VAL A 215 7.17 8.09 23.48
C VAL A 215 5.67 7.86 23.32
N LYS A 216 5.05 7.10 24.22
CA LYS A 216 3.60 6.84 24.17
C LYS A 216 2.76 8.11 24.36
N GLU A 217 3.27 9.12 25.07
CA GLU A 217 2.55 10.39 25.32
C GLU A 217 2.48 11.29 24.08
N ILE A 218 3.44 11.17 23.17
CA ILE A 218 3.51 11.96 21.95
C ILE A 218 2.91 11.25 20.74
N LEU A 219 2.63 9.95 20.83
CA LEU A 219 1.97 9.17 19.78
C LEU A 219 0.44 9.35 19.81
N PRO A 220 -0.26 9.23 18.66
CA PRO A 220 -1.71 9.24 18.63
C PRO A 220 -2.30 8.03 19.35
N LYS A 221 -3.51 8.18 19.90
CA LYS A 221 -4.28 7.05 20.41
C LYS A 221 -4.68 6.14 19.25
N VAL A 222 -4.43 4.84 19.39
CA VAL A 222 -4.77 3.84 18.37
C VAL A 222 -6.25 3.47 18.46
N LEU A 223 -6.91 3.40 17.32
CA LEU A 223 -8.29 2.92 17.14
C LEU A 223 -8.33 1.84 16.07
N VAL A 224 -9.31 0.94 16.12
CA VAL A 224 -9.51 -0.08 15.10
C VAL A 224 -10.69 0.27 14.19
N ALA A 225 -10.74 -0.33 13.01
CA ALA A 225 -11.86 -0.18 12.09
C ALA A 225 -13.20 -0.46 12.81
N GLY A 226 -14.16 0.44 12.60
CA GLY A 226 -15.46 0.40 13.25
C GLY A 226 -15.55 1.18 14.56
N ASP A 227 -14.45 1.66 15.13
CA ASP A 227 -14.50 2.60 16.25
C ASP A 227 -14.91 4.00 15.77
N ALA A 228 -15.59 4.75 16.63
CA ALA A 228 -15.86 6.16 16.38
C ALA A 228 -14.61 7.00 16.69
N ALA A 229 -14.19 7.83 15.75
CA ALA A 229 -12.96 8.62 15.85
C ALA A 229 -13.22 10.14 16.02
N GLY A 230 -14.43 10.51 16.36
CA GLY A 230 -14.85 11.90 16.54
C GLY A 230 -15.89 12.35 15.51
N ILE A 231 -16.19 13.63 15.54
CA ILE A 231 -17.17 14.27 14.66
C ILE A 231 -16.55 15.49 13.98
N LEU A 232 -16.98 15.78 12.77
CA LEU A 232 -16.59 16.97 12.02
C LEU A 232 -17.00 18.23 12.79
N THR A 233 -16.03 19.04 13.17
CA THR A 233 -16.27 20.32 13.85
C THR A 233 -16.74 21.39 12.84
N GLU A 234 -17.25 22.54 13.33
CA GLU A 234 -17.57 23.68 12.46
C GLU A 234 -16.34 24.20 11.73
N GLU A 235 -15.20 24.21 12.42
CA GLU A 235 -13.92 24.62 11.83
C GLU A 235 -13.43 23.60 10.80
N GLY A 236 -13.52 22.31 11.12
CA GLY A 236 -13.19 21.23 10.19
C GLY A 236 -14.06 21.27 8.92
N ALA A 237 -15.37 21.49 9.06
CA ALA A 237 -16.27 21.61 7.93
C ALA A 237 -15.88 22.76 6.99
N LYS A 238 -15.53 23.93 7.56
CA LYS A 238 -15.05 25.09 6.78
C LYS A 238 -13.68 24.86 6.14
N LYS A 239 -12.81 24.08 6.78
CA LYS A 239 -11.51 23.70 6.20
C LYS A 239 -11.67 22.75 5.03
N LEU A 240 -12.62 21.80 5.11
CA LEU A 240 -12.90 20.84 4.03
C LEU A 240 -13.67 21.51 2.88
N ASP A 241 -14.74 22.23 3.23
CA ASP A 241 -15.60 22.95 2.29
C ASP A 241 -15.63 24.46 2.58
N PRO A 242 -14.72 25.26 1.97
CA PRO A 242 -14.70 26.70 2.15
C PRO A 242 -15.96 27.42 1.67
N THR A 243 -16.83 26.76 0.87
CA THR A 243 -18.12 27.36 0.46
C THR A 243 -19.11 27.43 1.62
N GLY A 244 -18.88 26.63 2.69
CA GLY A 244 -19.72 26.59 3.88
C GLY A 244 -21.04 25.82 3.69
N ASN A 245 -21.16 25.01 2.63
CA ASN A 245 -22.34 24.18 2.42
C ASN A 245 -22.34 22.93 3.31
N LEU A 246 -21.16 22.35 3.58
CA LEU A 246 -21.04 21.16 4.41
C LEU A 246 -21.28 21.49 5.89
N GLU A 247 -22.22 20.80 6.51
CA GLU A 247 -22.60 20.98 7.90
C GLU A 247 -21.65 20.20 8.83
N ALA A 248 -21.41 20.72 10.03
CA ALA A 248 -20.69 20.02 11.10
C ALA A 248 -21.53 18.87 11.70
N GLY A 249 -20.91 18.05 12.54
CA GLY A 249 -21.60 16.95 13.24
C GLY A 249 -21.58 15.61 12.51
N ILE A 250 -20.92 15.50 11.35
CA ILE A 250 -20.75 14.25 10.61
C ILE A 250 -19.73 13.38 11.35
N PRO A 251 -20.02 12.07 11.59
CA PRO A 251 -19.07 11.18 12.25
C PRO A 251 -17.89 10.84 11.33
N LEU A 252 -16.71 10.68 11.93
CA LEU A 252 -15.50 10.22 11.26
C LEU A 252 -15.06 8.85 11.79
N CYS A 253 -14.63 7.98 10.87
CA CYS A 253 -13.95 6.74 11.22
C CYS A 253 -12.44 6.98 11.47
N PRO A 254 -11.71 6.02 12.07
CA PRO A 254 -10.27 6.15 12.27
C PRO A 254 -9.54 6.44 10.97
N PRO A 255 -8.64 7.43 10.93
CA PRO A 255 -7.85 7.71 9.74
C PRO A 255 -6.84 6.59 9.50
N GLU A 256 -6.64 6.19 8.25
CA GLU A 256 -5.86 5.00 7.88
C GLU A 256 -4.75 5.30 6.87
N GLY A 257 -3.84 4.35 6.72
CA GLY A 257 -2.85 4.33 5.67
C GLY A 257 -3.39 3.76 4.36
N ASP A 258 -2.79 4.17 3.25
CA ASP A 258 -3.14 3.73 1.89
C ASP A 258 -3.01 2.21 1.69
N ALA A 259 -2.08 1.55 2.39
CA ALA A 259 -1.96 0.10 2.37
C ALA A 259 -3.20 -0.60 2.96
N GLY A 260 -3.67 -0.14 4.13
CA GLY A 260 -4.86 -0.70 4.79
C GLY A 260 -6.14 -0.48 3.96
N THR A 261 -6.34 0.72 3.42
CA THR A 261 -7.48 1.02 2.56
C THR A 261 -7.44 0.26 1.24
N GLY A 262 -6.25 0.04 0.68
CA GLY A 262 -6.04 -0.83 -0.48
C GLY A 262 -6.43 -2.30 -0.20
N MET A 263 -6.13 -2.81 1.00
CA MET A 263 -6.56 -4.15 1.43
C MET A 263 -8.09 -4.25 1.56
N VAL A 264 -8.75 -3.20 2.07
CA VAL A 264 -10.22 -3.12 2.10
C VAL A 264 -10.78 -3.14 0.69
N ALA A 265 -10.24 -2.32 -0.21
CA ALA A 265 -10.68 -2.22 -1.60
C ALA A 265 -10.50 -3.52 -2.41
N THR A 266 -9.66 -4.43 -1.95
CA THR A 266 -9.39 -5.71 -2.60
C THR A 266 -9.93 -6.92 -1.84
N ASN A 267 -10.72 -6.73 -0.76
CA ASN A 267 -11.25 -7.81 0.08
C ASN A 267 -10.16 -8.73 0.67
N SER A 268 -9.02 -8.17 1.07
CA SER A 268 -7.85 -8.94 1.52
C SER A 268 -7.45 -8.66 2.98
N VAL A 269 -8.42 -8.38 3.85
CA VAL A 269 -8.17 -8.12 5.28
C VAL A 269 -8.30 -9.37 6.17
N ALA A 270 -8.89 -10.44 5.66
CA ALA A 270 -9.07 -11.67 6.43
C ALA A 270 -7.74 -12.43 6.59
N GLN A 271 -7.55 -13.08 7.73
CA GLN A 271 -6.40 -13.97 7.94
C GLN A 271 -6.31 -15.02 6.83
N ARG A 272 -5.09 -15.43 6.48
CA ARG A 272 -4.76 -16.37 5.40
C ARG A 272 -5.12 -15.87 4.00
N THR A 273 -5.38 -14.56 3.86
CA THR A 273 -5.46 -13.90 2.56
C THR A 273 -4.24 -13.05 2.31
N SER A 274 -3.95 -12.79 1.06
CA SER A 274 -2.96 -11.82 0.63
C SER A 274 -3.53 -10.96 -0.49
N ASN A 275 -3.03 -9.75 -0.66
CA ASN A 275 -3.14 -9.06 -1.93
C ASN A 275 -1.76 -8.94 -2.59
N ILE A 276 -1.76 -8.76 -3.89
CA ILE A 276 -0.57 -8.38 -4.64
C ILE A 276 -0.90 -7.22 -5.59
N SER A 277 -0.19 -6.11 -5.41
CA SER A 277 -0.20 -5.00 -6.34
C SER A 277 0.95 -5.19 -7.33
N ALA A 278 0.63 -5.40 -8.61
CA ALA A 278 1.60 -5.73 -9.64
C ALA A 278 1.65 -4.64 -10.73
N GLY A 279 2.48 -3.62 -10.48
CA GLY A 279 2.70 -2.46 -11.36
C GLY A 279 4.18 -2.31 -11.74
N THR A 280 4.69 -1.08 -11.69
CA THR A 280 6.10 -0.78 -11.89
C THR A 280 6.98 -1.42 -10.81
N SER A 281 6.52 -1.39 -9.57
CA SER A 281 7.00 -2.19 -8.44
C SER A 281 5.93 -3.20 -8.04
N PHE A 282 6.31 -4.25 -7.30
CA PHE A 282 5.38 -5.22 -6.76
C PHE A 282 5.43 -5.21 -5.25
N PHE A 283 4.28 -5.36 -4.59
CA PHE A 283 4.24 -5.68 -3.18
C PHE A 283 3.09 -6.62 -2.88
N SER A 284 3.36 -7.56 -2.00
CA SER A 284 2.39 -8.52 -1.49
C SER A 284 2.18 -8.28 0.00
N MET A 285 0.93 -8.26 0.43
CA MET A 285 0.55 -8.04 1.83
C MET A 285 -0.20 -9.28 2.31
N VAL A 286 0.42 -10.05 3.19
CA VAL A 286 -0.08 -11.33 3.70
C VAL A 286 -0.62 -11.14 5.11
N VAL A 287 -1.90 -11.42 5.33
CA VAL A 287 -2.54 -11.33 6.65
C VAL A 287 -2.24 -12.57 7.48
N LEU A 288 -1.52 -12.39 8.57
CA LEU A 288 -1.00 -13.44 9.42
C LEU A 288 -2.01 -13.87 10.50
N GLU A 289 -1.98 -15.15 10.86
CA GLU A 289 -2.71 -15.70 12.02
C GLU A 289 -1.95 -15.51 13.35
N LYS A 290 -0.62 -15.36 13.27
CA LYS A 290 0.29 -15.20 14.42
C LYS A 290 1.54 -14.43 14.01
N PRO A 291 2.30 -13.86 14.96
CA PRO A 291 3.58 -13.23 14.67
C PRO A 291 4.57 -14.20 14.01
N LEU A 292 5.51 -13.66 13.22
CA LEU A 292 6.64 -14.41 12.69
C LEU A 292 7.52 -14.92 13.84
N LYS A 293 8.19 -16.05 13.64
CA LYS A 293 9.07 -16.68 14.65
C LYS A 293 10.41 -15.95 14.73
N ASP A 294 10.93 -15.56 13.56
CA ASP A 294 12.24 -14.98 13.42
C ASP A 294 12.17 -13.54 12.92
N LEU A 295 13.26 -12.80 13.14
CA LEU A 295 13.42 -11.46 12.57
C LEU A 295 13.85 -11.56 11.10
N HIS A 296 13.06 -11.01 10.20
CA HIS A 296 13.37 -10.89 8.79
C HIS A 296 13.39 -9.40 8.42
N THR A 297 14.56 -8.88 8.11
CA THR A 297 14.73 -7.47 7.68
C THR A 297 14.24 -7.23 6.26
N GLU A 298 13.97 -8.29 5.51
CA GLU A 298 13.37 -8.29 4.18
C GLU A 298 11.84 -8.15 4.19
N ILE A 299 11.22 -8.33 5.36
CA ILE A 299 9.77 -8.32 5.53
C ILE A 299 9.37 -7.14 6.40
N ASP A 300 8.56 -6.25 5.86
CA ASP A 300 7.97 -5.17 6.64
C ASP A 300 6.68 -5.65 7.33
N MET A 301 6.54 -5.29 8.60
CA MET A 301 5.38 -5.68 9.40
C MET A 301 4.47 -4.49 9.62
N VAL A 302 3.23 -4.59 9.15
CA VAL A 302 2.17 -3.61 9.39
C VAL A 302 0.91 -4.32 9.89
N THR A 303 -0.22 -3.65 9.96
CA THR A 303 -1.51 -4.29 10.30
C THR A 303 -2.60 -3.93 9.31
N THR A 304 -3.65 -4.76 9.27
CA THR A 304 -4.93 -4.41 8.67
C THR A 304 -5.62 -3.33 9.49
N PRO A 305 -6.65 -2.64 8.96
CA PRO A 305 -7.45 -1.67 9.73
C PRO A 305 -8.17 -2.26 10.96
N ASP A 306 -8.31 -3.58 11.05
CA ASP A 306 -8.88 -4.26 12.22
C ASP A 306 -7.83 -4.84 13.18
N GLY A 307 -6.52 -4.61 12.91
CA GLY A 307 -5.41 -4.92 13.79
C GLY A 307 -4.82 -6.32 13.63
N SER A 308 -5.12 -7.04 12.55
CA SER A 308 -4.42 -8.28 12.22
C SER A 308 -3.03 -7.96 11.66
N LEU A 309 -1.99 -8.71 12.07
CA LEU A 309 -0.65 -8.51 11.52
C LEU A 309 -0.60 -8.81 10.02
N VAL A 310 0.17 -8.02 9.32
CA VAL A 310 0.43 -8.15 7.88
C VAL A 310 1.93 -8.18 7.64
N ALA A 311 2.39 -9.22 6.96
CA ALA A 311 3.75 -9.30 6.43
C ALA A 311 3.75 -8.75 5.00
N MET A 312 4.53 -7.69 4.76
CA MET A 312 4.65 -7.08 3.45
C MET A 312 5.98 -7.46 2.79
N VAL A 313 5.88 -8.06 1.61
CA VAL A 313 7.00 -8.34 0.71
C VAL A 313 7.01 -7.30 -0.40
N HIS A 314 8.10 -6.58 -0.57
CA HIS A 314 8.23 -5.52 -1.57
C HIS A 314 9.36 -5.81 -2.56
N SER A 315 9.09 -5.63 -3.85
CA SER A 315 10.07 -5.60 -4.93
C SER A 315 10.04 -4.23 -5.61
N ASN A 316 11.20 -3.59 -5.71
CA ASN A 316 11.35 -2.31 -6.41
C ASN A 316 11.13 -2.45 -7.92
N ASN A 317 11.33 -3.65 -8.45
CA ASN A 317 11.23 -3.94 -9.87
C ASN A 317 10.05 -4.87 -10.14
N GLY A 318 9.17 -4.45 -11.03
CA GLY A 318 8.01 -5.21 -11.46
C GLY A 318 7.96 -5.33 -12.99
N THR A 319 7.04 -4.59 -13.61
CA THR A 319 6.81 -4.72 -15.08
C THR A 319 7.70 -3.83 -15.93
N THR A 320 8.66 -3.08 -15.39
CA THR A 320 9.47 -2.11 -16.16
C THR A 320 10.24 -2.78 -17.30
N ASP A 321 10.94 -3.88 -17.01
CA ASP A 321 11.69 -4.61 -18.03
C ASP A 321 10.78 -5.32 -19.05
N LEU A 322 9.67 -5.90 -18.57
CA LEU A 322 8.62 -6.43 -19.46
C LEU A 322 8.13 -5.38 -20.46
N ASN A 323 7.86 -4.17 -19.97
CA ASN A 323 7.40 -3.07 -20.81
C ASN A 323 8.47 -2.66 -21.84
N ALA A 324 9.75 -2.66 -21.47
CA ALA A 324 10.85 -2.37 -22.39
C ALA A 324 10.91 -3.39 -23.55
N TRP A 325 10.76 -4.68 -23.24
CA TRP A 325 10.72 -5.72 -24.27
C TRP A 325 9.48 -5.63 -25.15
N VAL A 326 8.30 -5.39 -24.57
CA VAL A 326 7.07 -5.20 -25.35
C VAL A 326 7.21 -4.01 -26.30
N ASN A 327 7.81 -2.89 -25.85
CA ASN A 327 8.07 -1.73 -26.68
C ASN A 327 9.06 -2.06 -27.81
N LEU A 328 10.12 -2.83 -27.53
CA LEU A 328 11.07 -3.26 -28.57
C LEU A 328 10.39 -4.11 -29.64
N PHE A 329 9.53 -5.06 -29.25
CA PHE A 329 8.75 -5.85 -30.21
C PHE A 329 7.74 -5.01 -30.98
N LYS A 330 7.16 -3.98 -30.35
CA LYS A 330 6.29 -3.02 -31.04
C LYS A 330 7.07 -2.22 -32.10
N GLU A 331 8.26 -1.73 -31.76
CA GLU A 331 9.13 -1.04 -32.70
C GLU A 331 9.50 -1.93 -33.90
N PHE A 332 9.80 -3.21 -33.66
CA PHE A 332 10.02 -4.18 -34.73
C PHE A 332 8.77 -4.36 -35.61
N ALA A 333 7.59 -4.53 -35.02
CA ALA A 333 6.33 -4.66 -35.75
C ALA A 333 6.08 -3.43 -36.66
N ASP A 334 6.28 -2.23 -36.11
CA ASP A 334 6.17 -0.98 -36.89
C ASP A 334 7.15 -0.93 -38.05
N SER A 335 8.39 -1.37 -37.83
CA SER A 335 9.46 -1.35 -38.87
C SER A 335 9.16 -2.24 -40.08
N ILE A 336 8.34 -3.28 -39.89
CA ILE A 336 7.87 -4.17 -40.96
C ILE A 336 6.47 -3.81 -41.49
N GLY A 337 5.88 -2.71 -40.99
CA GLY A 337 4.57 -2.23 -41.41
C GLY A 337 3.38 -3.01 -40.84
N ALA A 338 3.56 -3.74 -39.73
CA ALA A 338 2.46 -4.39 -39.02
C ALA A 338 1.68 -3.37 -38.18
N ASP A 339 0.40 -3.21 -38.46
CA ASP A 339 -0.50 -2.32 -37.71
C ASP A 339 -1.04 -3.05 -36.49
N VAL A 340 -0.32 -2.93 -35.36
CA VAL A 340 -0.63 -3.59 -34.08
C VAL A 340 -0.62 -2.53 -32.98
N ASP A 341 -1.74 -2.35 -32.26
CA ASP A 341 -1.77 -1.48 -31.10
C ASP A 341 -1.07 -2.10 -29.86
N MET A 342 -0.83 -1.29 -28.83
CA MET A 342 -0.13 -1.75 -27.64
C MET A 342 -0.90 -2.82 -26.86
N ASN A 343 -2.22 -2.76 -26.77
CA ASN A 343 -3.02 -3.77 -26.05
C ASN A 343 -2.93 -5.13 -26.78
N GLN A 344 -2.99 -5.11 -28.11
CA GLN A 344 -2.82 -6.30 -28.95
C GLN A 344 -1.39 -6.85 -28.80
N MET A 345 -0.36 -5.99 -28.72
CA MET A 345 1.03 -6.40 -28.51
C MET A 345 1.20 -7.10 -27.16
N TYR A 346 0.72 -6.50 -26.05
CA TYR A 346 0.72 -7.15 -24.75
C TYR A 346 -0.05 -8.48 -24.77
N GLY A 347 -1.25 -8.48 -25.33
CA GLY A 347 -2.08 -9.69 -25.45
C GLY A 347 -1.36 -10.81 -26.19
N THR A 348 -0.73 -10.49 -27.32
CA THR A 348 -0.01 -11.46 -28.14
C THR A 348 1.22 -12.03 -27.40
N LEU A 349 2.08 -11.17 -26.86
CA LEU A 349 3.33 -11.59 -26.22
C LEU A 349 3.07 -12.34 -24.91
N TYR A 350 2.14 -11.86 -24.09
CA TYR A 350 1.82 -12.50 -22.82
C TYR A 350 1.13 -13.86 -22.99
N ASN A 351 0.18 -13.99 -23.91
CA ASN A 351 -0.42 -15.29 -24.22
C ASN A 351 0.61 -16.24 -24.85
N LYS A 352 1.53 -15.70 -25.68
CA LYS A 352 2.63 -16.52 -26.25
C LYS A 352 3.53 -17.11 -25.17
N ALA A 353 3.76 -16.38 -24.06
CA ALA A 353 4.53 -16.90 -22.92
C ALA A 353 3.95 -18.18 -22.32
N LEU A 354 2.62 -18.35 -22.33
CA LEU A 354 1.95 -19.55 -21.80
C LEU A 354 2.22 -20.81 -22.64
N GLU A 355 2.69 -20.67 -23.89
CA GLU A 355 3.08 -21.78 -24.75
C GLU A 355 4.55 -22.24 -24.54
N GLY A 356 5.29 -21.51 -23.69
CA GLY A 356 6.69 -21.84 -23.40
C GLY A 356 6.84 -23.12 -22.55
N ASP A 357 8.04 -23.68 -22.53
CA ASP A 357 8.37 -24.78 -21.60
C ASP A 357 8.22 -24.28 -20.15
N ALA A 358 7.82 -25.17 -19.24
CA ALA A 358 7.52 -24.80 -17.85
C ALA A 358 8.71 -24.18 -17.10
N ASP A 359 9.95 -24.52 -17.48
CA ASP A 359 11.21 -23.99 -16.95
C ASP A 359 11.81 -22.88 -17.83
N CYS A 360 11.04 -22.28 -18.74
CA CYS A 360 11.49 -21.30 -19.72
C CYS A 360 12.54 -21.83 -20.74
N GLY A 361 12.63 -23.15 -20.93
CA GLY A 361 13.59 -23.79 -21.86
C GLY A 361 15.04 -23.48 -21.54
N GLY A 362 15.37 -23.21 -20.29
CA GLY A 362 16.71 -22.86 -19.82
C GLY A 362 17.13 -21.38 -20.06
N ILE A 363 16.21 -20.49 -20.41
CA ILE A 363 16.49 -19.05 -20.44
C ILE A 363 16.43 -18.50 -19.02
N LEU A 364 17.46 -17.73 -18.64
CA LEU A 364 17.50 -16.98 -17.39
C LEU A 364 17.46 -15.49 -17.71
N SER A 365 16.59 -14.75 -17.07
CA SER A 365 16.54 -13.29 -17.19
C SER A 365 16.54 -12.61 -15.84
N TYR A 366 17.03 -11.39 -15.78
CA TYR A 366 16.98 -10.45 -14.67
C TYR A 366 16.44 -9.13 -15.20
N GLY A 367 15.38 -8.63 -14.57
CA GLY A 367 14.71 -7.39 -15.01
C GLY A 367 14.90 -6.22 -14.05
N ASN A 368 15.95 -6.23 -13.24
CA ASN A 368 16.16 -5.23 -12.20
C ASN A 368 16.77 -3.94 -12.77
N TYR A 369 16.03 -2.84 -12.71
CA TYR A 369 16.47 -1.47 -13.02
C TYR A 369 16.96 -0.74 -11.77
N ALA A 370 16.51 -1.14 -10.59
CA ALA A 370 16.91 -0.62 -9.29
C ALA A 370 17.44 -1.74 -8.40
N GLY A 371 18.06 -1.39 -7.29
CA GLY A 371 18.49 -2.35 -6.29
C GLY A 371 17.31 -3.10 -5.65
N GLU A 372 17.57 -4.33 -5.19
CA GLU A 372 16.60 -5.21 -4.54
C GLU A 372 17.13 -5.71 -3.20
N PRO A 373 16.64 -5.18 -2.06
CA PRO A 373 17.10 -5.59 -0.74
C PRO A 373 16.91 -7.08 -0.47
N ILE A 374 15.77 -7.65 -0.85
CA ILE A 374 15.44 -9.08 -0.62
C ILE A 374 16.47 -10.03 -1.27
N THR A 375 17.02 -9.64 -2.42
CA THR A 375 18.01 -10.45 -3.16
C THR A 375 19.44 -9.92 -3.02
N ASN A 376 19.65 -8.91 -2.17
CA ASN A 376 20.96 -8.26 -1.96
C ASN A 376 21.62 -7.78 -3.26
N VAL A 377 20.84 -7.15 -4.13
CA VAL A 377 21.29 -6.50 -5.35
C VAL A 377 21.27 -4.99 -5.13
N GLU A 378 22.43 -4.34 -5.10
CA GLU A 378 22.55 -2.90 -4.80
C GLU A 378 22.05 -2.02 -5.95
N LYS A 379 22.29 -2.44 -7.20
CA LYS A 379 21.90 -1.72 -8.43
C LYS A 379 21.36 -2.72 -9.44
N GLY A 380 20.41 -2.28 -10.24
CA GLY A 380 19.88 -3.11 -11.30
C GLY A 380 20.83 -3.24 -12.50
N ARG A 381 20.83 -4.42 -13.13
CA ARG A 381 21.46 -4.69 -14.42
C ARG A 381 20.59 -5.66 -15.21
N PRO A 382 19.60 -5.16 -15.97
CA PRO A 382 18.77 -6.03 -16.80
C PRO A 382 19.64 -6.86 -17.75
N MET A 383 19.45 -8.18 -17.72
CA MET A 383 20.24 -9.07 -18.57
C MET A 383 19.48 -10.35 -18.91
N VAL A 384 19.87 -10.98 -20.03
CA VAL A 384 19.40 -12.30 -20.43
C VAL A 384 20.60 -13.22 -20.58
N VAL A 385 20.54 -14.37 -19.89
CA VAL A 385 21.61 -15.37 -19.90
C VAL A 385 21.06 -16.66 -20.47
N ARG A 386 21.82 -17.30 -21.36
CA ARG A 386 21.47 -18.58 -21.98
C ARG A 386 22.72 -19.40 -22.30
N THR A 387 22.56 -20.72 -22.37
CA THR A 387 23.59 -21.65 -22.82
C THR A 387 23.36 -22.03 -24.30
N PRO A 388 24.31 -22.67 -24.97
CA PRO A 388 24.09 -23.19 -26.33
C PRO A 388 22.92 -24.15 -26.47
N GLU A 389 22.57 -24.87 -25.38
CA GLU A 389 21.51 -25.88 -25.34
C GLU A 389 20.13 -25.28 -25.08
N THR A 390 20.06 -23.99 -24.74
CA THR A 390 18.81 -23.29 -24.42
C THR A 390 17.84 -23.32 -25.60
N LYS A 391 16.60 -23.66 -25.34
CA LYS A 391 15.48 -23.56 -26.28
C LYS A 391 15.08 -22.08 -26.46
N PHE A 392 15.78 -21.36 -27.31
CA PHE A 392 15.57 -19.93 -27.52
C PHE A 392 14.40 -19.67 -28.47
N THR A 393 13.19 -19.55 -27.92
CA THR A 393 11.96 -19.23 -28.63
C THR A 393 11.30 -17.99 -28.03
N LEU A 394 10.42 -17.33 -28.79
CA LEU A 394 9.67 -16.16 -28.28
C LEU A 394 8.83 -16.54 -27.04
N ALA A 395 8.24 -17.73 -27.05
CA ALA A 395 7.43 -18.23 -25.93
C ALA A 395 8.28 -18.36 -24.65
N ASN A 396 9.41 -19.04 -24.71
CA ASN A 396 10.32 -19.21 -23.58
C ASN A 396 10.93 -17.88 -23.13
N PHE A 397 11.28 -17.01 -24.05
CA PHE A 397 11.80 -15.68 -23.78
C PHE A 397 10.79 -14.86 -22.98
N MET A 398 9.58 -14.71 -23.47
CA MET A 398 8.53 -13.93 -22.77
C MET A 398 8.14 -14.56 -21.44
N ARG A 399 8.13 -15.91 -21.35
CA ARG A 399 7.86 -16.60 -20.08
C ARG A 399 8.94 -16.31 -19.04
N SER A 400 10.23 -16.31 -19.44
CA SER A 400 11.32 -16.00 -18.51
C SER A 400 11.22 -14.56 -17.95
N HIS A 401 10.78 -13.61 -18.74
CA HIS A 401 10.56 -12.22 -18.28
C HIS A 401 9.34 -12.07 -17.37
N LEU A 402 8.26 -12.83 -17.60
CA LEU A 402 7.14 -12.90 -16.65
C LEU A 402 7.56 -13.56 -15.34
N TYR A 403 8.40 -14.58 -15.40
CA TYR A 403 8.88 -15.29 -14.21
C TYR A 403 9.83 -14.42 -13.38
N THR A 404 10.78 -13.76 -14.02
CA THR A 404 11.71 -12.88 -13.29
C THR A 404 11.05 -11.66 -12.69
N ALA A 405 9.99 -11.12 -13.31
CA ALA A 405 9.21 -10.03 -12.74
C ALA A 405 8.62 -10.38 -11.36
N LEU A 406 8.33 -11.67 -11.13
CA LEU A 406 7.84 -12.18 -9.86
C LEU A 406 8.95 -12.79 -8.98
N GLY A 407 10.19 -12.86 -9.47
CA GLY A 407 11.29 -13.57 -8.81
C GLY A 407 11.59 -13.08 -7.40
N VAL A 408 11.67 -11.76 -7.20
CA VAL A 408 11.91 -11.15 -5.88
C VAL A 408 10.74 -11.39 -4.93
N ILE A 409 9.50 -11.19 -5.42
CA ILE A 409 8.28 -11.53 -4.65
C ILE A 409 8.28 -12.99 -4.22
N LYS A 410 8.65 -13.91 -5.13
CA LYS A 410 8.76 -15.33 -4.81
C LYS A 410 9.76 -15.59 -3.69
N VAL A 411 10.92 -14.95 -3.71
CA VAL A 411 11.92 -15.11 -2.64
C VAL A 411 11.35 -14.67 -1.29
N GLY A 412 10.70 -13.51 -1.23
CA GLY A 412 10.07 -13.03 0.01
C GLY A 412 8.88 -13.90 0.45
N MET A 413 8.05 -14.36 -0.48
CA MET A 413 6.94 -15.29 -0.17
C MET A 413 7.44 -16.66 0.32
N ASP A 414 8.59 -17.13 -0.17
CA ASP A 414 9.22 -18.36 0.33
C ASP A 414 9.66 -18.22 1.81
N ILE A 415 10.17 -17.06 2.23
CA ILE A 415 10.46 -16.78 3.65
C ILE A 415 9.19 -17.00 4.48
N LEU A 416 8.06 -16.42 4.05
CA LEU A 416 6.80 -16.54 4.79
C LEU A 416 6.26 -17.99 4.79
N THR A 417 6.19 -18.62 3.63
CA THR A 417 5.52 -19.92 3.49
C THR A 417 6.39 -21.12 3.86
N LYS A 418 7.70 -21.07 3.55
CA LYS A 418 8.61 -22.20 3.78
C LYS A 418 9.33 -22.11 5.13
N ASP A 419 9.86 -20.92 5.48
CA ASP A 419 10.66 -20.76 6.71
C ASP A 419 9.75 -20.51 7.91
N GLU A 420 8.78 -19.58 7.79
CA GLU A 420 7.84 -19.22 8.84
C GLU A 420 6.62 -20.15 8.93
N GLY A 421 6.30 -20.87 7.85
CA GLY A 421 5.15 -21.77 7.79
C GLY A 421 3.82 -21.01 7.77
N VAL A 422 3.78 -19.83 7.16
CA VAL A 422 2.57 -19.05 6.95
C VAL A 422 1.69 -19.72 5.91
N GLU A 423 0.41 -19.92 6.22
CA GLU A 423 -0.57 -20.48 5.31
C GLU A 423 -1.35 -19.36 4.62
N ILE A 424 -1.55 -19.50 3.30
CA ILE A 424 -2.27 -18.54 2.46
C ILE A 424 -3.29 -19.31 1.62
N ASP A 425 -4.57 -19.02 1.81
CA ASP A 425 -5.65 -19.69 1.09
C ASP A 425 -5.95 -19.07 -0.27
N THR A 426 -5.75 -17.75 -0.38
CA THR A 426 -6.07 -16.98 -1.59
C THR A 426 -5.25 -15.69 -1.67
N VAL A 427 -4.80 -15.37 -2.88
CA VAL A 427 -4.15 -14.09 -3.20
C VAL A 427 -5.05 -13.27 -4.11
N LEU A 428 -5.30 -12.01 -3.75
CA LEU A 428 -6.08 -11.05 -4.53
C LEU A 428 -5.12 -10.22 -5.39
N GLY A 429 -5.17 -10.40 -6.72
CA GLY A 429 -4.28 -9.71 -7.66
C GLY A 429 -4.90 -8.44 -8.24
N HIS A 430 -4.12 -7.35 -8.32
CA HIS A 430 -4.50 -6.15 -9.05
C HIS A 430 -3.27 -5.46 -9.66
N GLY A 431 -3.50 -4.53 -10.60
CA GLY A 431 -2.43 -3.79 -11.28
C GLY A 431 -2.19 -4.20 -12.73
N GLY A 432 -1.14 -3.63 -13.32
CA GLY A 432 -0.87 -3.70 -14.76
C GLY A 432 -0.65 -5.11 -15.29
N LEU A 433 0.00 -5.98 -14.50
CA LEU A 433 0.28 -7.38 -14.87
C LEU A 433 -1.00 -8.18 -15.19
N PHE A 434 -2.12 -7.85 -14.54
CA PHE A 434 -3.38 -8.57 -14.68
C PHE A 434 -4.29 -8.04 -15.79
N LYS A 435 -3.90 -6.98 -16.51
CA LYS A 435 -4.67 -6.43 -17.64
C LYS A 435 -4.81 -7.42 -18.78
N THR A 436 -3.77 -8.23 -19.05
CA THR A 436 -3.90 -9.37 -19.96
C THR A 436 -4.57 -10.52 -19.22
N LYS A 437 -5.86 -10.69 -19.48
CA LYS A 437 -6.72 -11.64 -18.76
C LYS A 437 -6.10 -13.05 -18.69
N GLY A 438 -6.00 -13.58 -17.48
CA GLY A 438 -5.58 -14.94 -17.19
C GLY A 438 -4.06 -15.17 -17.18
N VAL A 439 -3.24 -14.38 -17.86
CA VAL A 439 -1.79 -14.65 -17.99
C VAL A 439 -1.03 -14.35 -16.70
N GLY A 440 -0.99 -13.10 -16.27
CA GLY A 440 -0.32 -12.74 -15.01
C GLY A 440 -0.88 -13.49 -13.81
N GLN A 441 -2.19 -13.74 -13.81
CA GLN A 441 -2.89 -14.50 -12.78
C GLN A 441 -2.40 -15.96 -12.73
N LYS A 442 -2.28 -16.62 -13.89
CA LYS A 442 -1.77 -18.00 -13.98
C LYS A 442 -0.32 -18.12 -13.53
N VAL A 443 0.53 -17.21 -14.04
CA VAL A 443 1.96 -17.20 -13.69
C VAL A 443 2.15 -16.97 -12.19
N LEU A 444 1.39 -16.05 -11.59
CA LEU A 444 1.45 -15.82 -10.16
C LEU A 444 0.96 -17.02 -9.35
N ALA A 445 -0.18 -17.62 -9.74
CA ALA A 445 -0.71 -18.79 -9.04
C ALA A 445 0.31 -19.94 -9.01
N ASP A 446 0.98 -20.20 -10.13
CA ASP A 446 2.03 -21.21 -10.22
C ASP A 446 3.28 -20.82 -9.41
N ALA A 447 3.69 -19.55 -9.45
CA ALA A 447 4.86 -19.06 -8.73
C ALA A 447 4.76 -19.24 -7.22
N ILE A 448 3.60 -18.96 -6.64
CA ILE A 448 3.40 -19.00 -5.18
C ILE A 448 2.62 -20.25 -4.72
N ASN A 449 2.26 -21.13 -5.63
CA ASN A 449 1.47 -22.34 -5.38
C ASN A 449 0.19 -22.05 -4.56
N THR A 450 -0.51 -20.99 -4.91
CA THR A 450 -1.71 -20.52 -4.20
C THR A 450 -2.73 -19.98 -5.21
N PRO A 451 -4.03 -20.23 -5.00
CA PRO A 451 -5.07 -19.67 -5.86
C PRO A 451 -5.00 -18.14 -5.93
N VAL A 452 -5.11 -17.58 -7.14
CA VAL A 452 -5.14 -16.15 -7.37
C VAL A 452 -6.51 -15.72 -7.88
N VAL A 453 -7.08 -14.70 -7.28
CA VAL A 453 -8.35 -14.08 -7.66
C VAL A 453 -8.10 -12.65 -8.14
N VAL A 454 -8.70 -12.27 -9.25
CA VAL A 454 -8.69 -10.89 -9.77
C VAL A 454 -10.12 -10.37 -9.78
N MET A 455 -10.35 -9.27 -9.05
CA MET A 455 -11.66 -8.64 -8.93
C MET A 455 -11.87 -7.61 -10.05
N GLU A 456 -13.10 -7.51 -10.58
CA GLU A 456 -13.42 -6.50 -11.61
C GLU A 456 -13.53 -5.08 -11.03
N THR A 457 -13.82 -4.96 -9.72
CA THR A 457 -14.10 -3.69 -9.02
C THR A 457 -12.90 -2.98 -8.44
N ALA A 458 -11.68 -3.50 -8.58
CA ALA A 458 -10.46 -2.91 -8.01
C ALA A 458 -10.06 -1.53 -8.61
N GLY A 459 -10.92 -0.91 -9.43
CA GLY A 459 -10.60 0.32 -10.17
C GLY A 459 -10.63 1.62 -9.35
N GLU A 460 -11.36 1.67 -8.23
CA GLU A 460 -11.52 2.91 -7.44
C GLU A 460 -10.45 3.09 -6.35
N GLY A 461 -9.79 2.02 -5.94
CA GLY A 461 -8.62 2.05 -5.06
C GLY A 461 -8.90 2.46 -3.62
N GLY A 462 -7.86 3.00 -2.96
CA GLY A 462 -7.87 3.32 -1.53
C GLY A 462 -8.96 4.29 -1.07
N PRO A 463 -9.29 5.38 -1.77
CA PRO A 463 -10.36 6.28 -1.32
C PRO A 463 -11.73 5.61 -1.28
N TRP A 464 -12.02 4.66 -2.17
CA TRP A 464 -13.21 3.82 -2.06
C TRP A 464 -13.14 2.90 -0.84
N GLY A 465 -12.00 2.26 -0.60
CA GLY A 465 -11.76 1.47 0.61
C GLY A 465 -11.94 2.29 1.89
N MET A 466 -11.53 3.56 1.87
CA MET A 466 -11.74 4.48 2.99
C MET A 466 -13.20 4.85 3.20
N ALA A 467 -13.97 5.06 2.11
CA ALA A 467 -15.41 5.28 2.19
C ALA A 467 -16.15 4.05 2.76
N ILE A 468 -15.71 2.83 2.38
CA ILE A 468 -16.21 1.58 2.97
C ILE A 468 -15.92 1.49 4.47
N LEU A 469 -14.73 1.89 4.92
CA LEU A 469 -14.41 1.93 6.36
C LEU A 469 -15.30 2.93 7.12
N ALA A 470 -15.59 4.08 6.50
CA ALA A 470 -16.51 5.06 7.05
C ALA A 470 -17.94 4.50 7.17
N GLU A 471 -18.41 3.80 6.15
CA GLU A 471 -19.70 3.11 6.15
C GLU A 471 -19.72 1.96 7.18
N TYR A 472 -18.69 1.11 7.21
CA TYR A 472 -18.57 0.01 8.16
C TYR A 472 -18.73 0.48 9.60
N MET A 473 -18.10 1.60 9.98
CA MET A 473 -18.25 2.18 11.32
C MET A 473 -19.72 2.42 11.68
N VAL A 474 -20.54 2.86 10.74
CA VAL A 474 -21.96 3.24 10.96
C VAL A 474 -22.91 2.07 10.79
N LYS A 475 -22.63 1.17 9.82
CA LYS A 475 -23.58 0.15 9.33
C LYS A 475 -23.28 -1.26 9.81
N ARG A 476 -22.15 -1.53 10.44
CA ARG A 476 -21.83 -2.87 10.95
C ARG A 476 -22.83 -3.31 11.99
N ALA A 477 -23.18 -4.59 11.98
CA ALA A 477 -23.91 -5.20 13.09
C ALA A 477 -22.99 -5.30 14.33
N GLU A 478 -23.59 -5.42 15.52
CA GLU A 478 -22.83 -5.63 16.74
C GLU A 478 -21.98 -6.91 16.64
N GLY A 479 -20.66 -6.78 16.86
CA GLY A 479 -19.72 -7.91 16.76
C GLY A 479 -19.35 -8.33 15.34
N GLU A 480 -19.89 -7.71 14.30
CA GLU A 480 -19.55 -8.01 12.90
C GLU A 480 -18.10 -7.59 12.59
N LYS A 481 -17.28 -8.55 12.17
CA LYS A 481 -15.89 -8.30 11.80
C LYS A 481 -15.78 -7.65 10.42
N LEU A 482 -14.74 -6.85 10.22
CA LEU A 482 -14.49 -6.17 8.94
C LEU A 482 -14.44 -7.16 7.75
N GLY A 483 -13.70 -8.26 7.89
CA GLY A 483 -13.60 -9.27 6.83
C GLY A 483 -14.95 -9.89 6.46
N ASP A 484 -15.84 -10.13 7.44
CA ASP A 484 -17.19 -10.66 7.20
C ASP A 484 -18.09 -9.63 6.51
N TYR A 485 -17.99 -8.36 6.94
CA TYR A 485 -18.70 -7.25 6.31
C TYR A 485 -18.31 -7.09 4.84
N LEU A 486 -17.03 -7.07 4.55
CA LEU A 486 -16.52 -6.99 3.18
C LEU A 486 -17.02 -8.17 2.34
N LYS A 487 -16.79 -9.39 2.82
CA LYS A 487 -17.16 -10.61 2.10
C LYS A 487 -18.65 -10.71 1.81
N ASN A 488 -19.51 -10.40 2.80
CA ASN A 488 -20.95 -10.69 2.70
C ASN A 488 -21.77 -9.52 2.18
N LYS A 489 -21.35 -8.27 2.45
CA LYS A 489 -22.13 -7.08 2.11
C LYS A 489 -21.51 -6.29 0.97
N VAL A 490 -20.19 -6.05 0.99
CA VAL A 490 -19.53 -5.22 -0.02
C VAL A 490 -19.31 -5.98 -1.31
N PHE A 491 -18.66 -7.14 -1.24
CA PHE A 491 -18.31 -7.94 -2.42
C PHE A 491 -19.38 -9.00 -2.77
N GLY A 492 -20.12 -9.50 -1.78
CA GLY A 492 -21.27 -10.38 -1.97
C GLY A 492 -20.99 -11.56 -2.91
N SER A 493 -21.76 -11.65 -4.00
CA SER A 493 -21.61 -12.70 -5.02
C SER A 493 -20.54 -12.41 -6.08
N ASN A 494 -19.88 -11.25 -6.03
CA ASN A 494 -18.81 -10.90 -6.98
C ASN A 494 -17.51 -11.61 -6.54
N ALA A 495 -17.36 -12.86 -6.98
CA ALA A 495 -16.21 -13.70 -6.60
C ALA A 495 -14.93 -13.40 -7.41
N GLY A 496 -15.00 -12.51 -8.42
CA GLY A 496 -13.89 -12.27 -9.35
C GLY A 496 -13.57 -13.50 -10.22
N SER A 497 -12.50 -13.42 -10.99
CA SER A 497 -11.95 -14.56 -11.73
C SER A 497 -10.93 -15.27 -10.87
N ARG A 498 -11.07 -16.59 -10.68
CA ARG A 498 -10.14 -17.42 -9.90
C ARG A 498 -9.35 -18.35 -10.83
N ILE A 499 -8.03 -18.43 -10.61
CA ILE A 499 -7.15 -19.43 -11.23
C ILE A 499 -6.41 -20.15 -10.10
N ASP A 500 -6.51 -21.49 -10.12
CA ASP A 500 -5.77 -22.36 -9.22
C ASP A 500 -4.38 -22.66 -9.80
N PRO A 501 -3.36 -22.95 -8.95
CA PRO A 501 -2.03 -23.35 -9.43
C PRO A 501 -2.10 -24.68 -10.17
N ASP A 502 -1.24 -24.81 -11.19
CA ASP A 502 -1.08 -26.05 -11.94
C ASP A 502 0.21 -26.75 -11.49
N PRO A 503 0.17 -28.03 -11.11
CA PRO A 503 1.35 -28.74 -10.63
C PRO A 503 2.56 -28.71 -11.57
N GLU A 504 2.36 -28.77 -12.89
CA GLU A 504 3.44 -28.66 -13.88
C GLU A 504 4.02 -27.24 -13.91
N GLY A 505 3.15 -26.23 -13.85
CA GLY A 505 3.55 -24.82 -13.78
C GLY A 505 4.33 -24.51 -12.50
N VAL A 506 3.87 -25.02 -11.35
CA VAL A 506 4.55 -24.88 -10.05
C VAL A 506 5.94 -25.51 -10.11
N ALA A 507 6.06 -26.75 -10.58
CA ALA A 507 7.35 -27.44 -10.69
C ALA A 507 8.31 -26.73 -11.65
N GLY A 508 7.80 -26.21 -12.77
CA GLY A 508 8.59 -25.45 -13.74
C GLY A 508 9.08 -24.13 -13.18
N TYR A 509 8.22 -23.41 -12.44
CA TYR A 509 8.60 -22.17 -11.79
C TYR A 509 9.67 -22.39 -10.69
N GLU A 510 9.54 -23.44 -9.88
CA GLU A 510 10.56 -23.80 -8.88
C GLU A 510 11.91 -24.13 -9.54
N ALA A 511 11.92 -24.88 -10.64
CA ALA A 511 13.14 -25.19 -11.39
C ALA A 511 13.79 -23.92 -11.96
N PHE A 512 12.99 -22.97 -12.48
CA PHE A 512 13.49 -21.64 -12.88
C PHE A 512 14.12 -20.90 -11.69
N MET A 513 13.44 -20.87 -10.54
CA MET A 513 13.91 -20.16 -9.36
C MET A 513 15.20 -20.74 -8.76
N GLU A 514 15.44 -22.03 -8.86
CA GLU A 514 16.73 -22.63 -8.47
C GLU A 514 17.90 -22.01 -9.28
N THR A 515 17.71 -21.87 -10.59
CA THR A 515 18.69 -21.25 -11.48
C THR A 515 18.78 -19.75 -11.26
N TYR A 516 17.64 -19.07 -11.08
CA TYR A 516 17.55 -17.65 -10.80
C TYR A 516 18.36 -17.28 -9.55
N LYS A 517 18.16 -17.98 -8.43
CA LYS A 517 18.88 -17.75 -7.16
C LYS A 517 20.38 -17.95 -7.32
N LYS A 518 20.84 -18.98 -8.03
CA LYS A 518 22.26 -19.23 -8.32
C LYS A 518 22.88 -18.12 -9.19
N GLY A 519 22.13 -17.60 -10.14
CA GLY A 519 22.60 -16.58 -11.08
C GLY A 519 22.58 -15.16 -10.52
N LEU A 520 22.01 -14.90 -9.32
CA LEU A 520 22.07 -13.59 -8.67
C LEU A 520 23.50 -13.10 -8.45
N ASP A 521 24.47 -14.01 -8.24
CA ASP A 521 25.88 -13.65 -8.14
C ASP A 521 26.44 -13.04 -9.44
N VAL A 522 25.95 -13.50 -10.59
CA VAL A 522 26.31 -12.93 -11.90
C VAL A 522 25.75 -11.52 -12.02
N GLU A 523 24.51 -11.28 -11.61
CA GLU A 523 23.91 -9.94 -11.61
C GLU A 523 24.66 -9.00 -10.65
N ARG A 524 24.93 -9.43 -9.42
CA ARG A 524 25.73 -8.66 -8.45
C ARG A 524 27.10 -8.31 -9.01
N ARG A 525 27.75 -9.24 -9.69
CA ARG A 525 29.04 -9.01 -10.33
C ARG A 525 28.92 -8.00 -11.49
N ALA A 526 27.90 -8.12 -12.32
CA ALA A 526 27.62 -7.14 -13.38
C ALA A 526 27.36 -5.74 -12.81
N CYS A 527 26.63 -5.64 -11.67
CA CYS A 527 26.41 -4.37 -10.99
C CYS A 527 27.69 -3.72 -10.46
N ALA A 528 28.66 -4.53 -10.04
CA ALA A 528 29.93 -4.04 -9.50
C ALA A 528 30.91 -3.61 -10.61
N ASP A 529 30.92 -4.29 -11.75
CA ASP A 529 31.93 -4.13 -12.79
C ASP A 529 31.49 -3.29 -14.00
N LEU A 530 30.15 -3.13 -14.22
CA LEU A 530 29.56 -2.39 -15.34
C LEU A 530 28.73 -1.19 -14.87
#